data_b2da9aee13de212904a9eefdf04e7bad
#
_entry.id   b2da9aee13de212904a9eefdf04e7bad
#
_cell.length_a   1.000
_cell.length_b   1.000
_cell.length_c   1.000
_cell.angle_alpha   90.00
_cell.angle_beta   90.00
_cell.angle_gamma   90.00
#
_symmetry.space_group_name_H-M   'P 1'
#
loop_
_entity.id
_entity.type
_entity.pdbx_description
1 polymer ?
#
loop_
_entity_poly.entity_id
_entity_poly.type
_entity_poly.pdbx_seq_one_letter_code
_entity_poly.pdbx_strand_id
1 'polypeptide(L)'
;MSSLRAFLHRTLPQVWQRRGWAARLLWPLSQLYALAWRRRQRRAMQANTPHLPVPVLVVGNVIAGGAGKTPTTIAVVQHFAKLGVKTGVLSRGHGRNRSAPACVTVTAETPAALSGDEPLLIQRHTNVPLVVGADRLHAAHCLLRQYPGTQLLICDDGLQHLALPRNGEICVMDERGIGNGWLLPAGPLREPWPRRTTLLLQTAAVSDASAAPALPPSQPVYQARRLLAGEALRADGQSQALAQWASIAHPVRALAGI
;
A
#
# COMPACT_ATOMS: atom_id res chain seq x y z
N MET A 1 4.60 15.52 21.97
CA MET A 1 4.73 15.30 20.51
C MET A 1 3.50 14.64 19.86
N SER A 2 2.55 14.11 20.63
CA SER A 2 1.34 13.43 20.10
C SER A 2 0.26 14.35 19.53
N SER A 3 0.06 15.55 20.08
CA SER A 3 -1.00 16.48 19.65
C SER A 3 -0.78 17.08 18.26
N LEU A 4 0.45 17.44 17.91
CA LEU A 4 0.78 18.02 16.60
C LEU A 4 0.61 16.99 15.48
N ARG A 5 1.02 15.72 15.70
CA ARG A 5 0.79 14.64 14.74
C ARG A 5 -0.70 14.40 14.52
N ALA A 6 -1.49 14.31 15.59
CA ALA A 6 -2.93 14.12 15.50
C ALA A 6 -3.61 15.29 14.78
N PHE A 7 -3.20 16.53 15.04
CA PHE A 7 -3.69 17.71 14.34
C PHE A 7 -3.36 17.66 12.84
N LEU A 8 -2.12 17.36 12.47
CA LEU A 8 -1.69 17.24 11.08
C LEU A 8 -2.45 16.11 10.34
N HIS A 9 -2.66 14.97 10.99
CA HIS A 9 -3.43 13.87 10.41
C HIS A 9 -4.89 14.24 10.12
N ARG A 10 -5.50 15.14 10.90
CA ARG A 10 -6.88 15.57 10.69
C ARG A 10 -7.01 16.71 9.68
N THR A 11 -6.05 17.64 9.64
CA THR A 11 -6.16 18.87 8.84
C THR A 11 -5.58 18.72 7.43
N LEU A 12 -4.48 17.98 7.26
CA LEU A 12 -3.84 17.80 5.96
C LEU A 12 -4.77 17.18 4.90
N PRO A 13 -5.57 16.15 5.18
CA PRO A 13 -6.49 15.62 4.18
C PRO A 13 -7.50 16.65 3.64
N GLN A 14 -7.94 17.61 4.47
CA GLN A 14 -8.83 18.69 4.05
C GLN A 14 -8.10 19.71 3.17
N VAL A 15 -6.86 20.06 3.52
CA VAL A 15 -6.00 20.95 2.72
C VAL A 15 -5.72 20.34 1.34
N TRP A 16 -5.60 19.02 1.25
CA TRP A 16 -5.28 18.30 0.01
C TRP A 16 -6.45 18.12 -0.96
N GLN A 17 -7.67 18.44 -0.53
CA GLN A 17 -8.84 18.36 -1.43
C GLN A 17 -8.88 19.52 -2.43
N ARG A 18 -8.39 20.71 -2.05
CA ARG A 18 -8.49 21.92 -2.86
C ARG A 18 -7.18 22.70 -2.86
N ARG A 19 -6.97 23.55 -3.88
CA ARG A 19 -5.83 24.46 -3.96
C ARG A 19 -6.10 25.77 -3.19
N GLY A 20 -6.54 25.63 -1.93
CA GLY A 20 -6.81 26.75 -1.03
C GLY A 20 -5.51 27.49 -0.58
N TRP A 21 -5.66 28.53 0.23
CA TRP A 21 -4.53 29.35 0.72
C TRP A 21 -3.51 28.53 1.53
N ALA A 22 -3.97 27.59 2.37
CA ALA A 22 -3.11 26.72 3.15
C ALA A 22 -2.25 25.80 2.26
N ALA A 23 -2.83 25.23 1.20
CA ALA A 23 -2.09 24.42 0.22
C ALA A 23 -1.06 25.29 -0.54
N ARG A 24 -1.42 26.53 -0.91
CA ARG A 24 -0.51 27.48 -1.59
C ARG A 24 0.66 27.87 -0.69
N LEU A 25 0.44 28.05 0.60
CA LEU A 25 1.51 28.33 1.57
C LEU A 25 2.53 27.16 1.66
N LEU A 26 2.06 25.93 1.53
CA LEU A 26 2.92 24.73 1.53
C LEU A 26 3.56 24.43 0.16
N TRP A 27 3.11 25.10 -0.91
CA TRP A 27 3.56 24.80 -2.27
C TRP A 27 5.07 24.94 -2.51
N PRO A 28 5.80 25.95 -1.95
CA PRO A 28 7.25 26.01 -2.12
C PRO A 28 7.98 24.78 -1.58
N LEU A 29 7.51 24.21 -0.46
CA LEU A 29 8.06 22.98 0.11
C LEU A 29 7.80 21.78 -0.81
N SER A 30 6.67 21.77 -1.51
CA SER A 30 6.39 20.74 -2.52
C SER A 30 7.35 20.81 -3.71
N GLN A 31 7.83 21.97 -4.09
CA GLN A 31 8.85 22.10 -5.14
C GLN A 31 10.19 21.50 -4.71
N LEU A 32 10.58 21.69 -3.45
CA LEU A 32 11.77 21.04 -2.88
C LEU A 32 11.59 19.50 -2.86
N TYR A 33 10.40 19.02 -2.47
CA TYR A 33 10.07 17.61 -2.53
C TYR A 33 10.14 17.07 -3.97
N ALA A 34 9.59 17.81 -4.94
CA ALA A 34 9.65 17.45 -6.37
C ALA A 34 11.09 17.33 -6.87
N LEU A 35 11.95 18.25 -6.47
CA LEU A 35 13.37 18.22 -6.83
C LEU A 35 14.08 17.00 -6.23
N ALA A 36 13.83 16.72 -4.95
CA ALA A 36 14.36 15.52 -4.28
C ALA A 36 13.88 14.23 -4.96
N TRP A 37 12.59 14.17 -5.31
CA TRP A 37 12.02 13.05 -6.08
C TRP A 37 12.70 12.86 -7.43
N ARG A 38 12.83 13.92 -8.23
CA ARG A 38 13.50 13.88 -9.55
C ARG A 38 14.95 13.40 -9.42
N ARG A 39 15.70 13.86 -8.42
CA ARG A 39 17.07 13.40 -8.15
C ARG A 39 17.11 11.91 -7.81
N ARG A 40 16.18 11.45 -6.96
CA ARG A 40 16.07 10.03 -6.60
C ARG A 40 15.73 9.17 -7.82
N GLN A 41 14.79 9.62 -8.65
CA GLN A 41 14.40 8.92 -9.86
C GLN A 41 15.57 8.82 -10.86
N ARG A 42 16.30 9.92 -11.10
CA ARG A 42 17.48 9.90 -11.96
C ARG A 42 18.54 8.93 -11.47
N ARG A 43 18.83 8.92 -10.17
CA ARG A 43 19.78 7.96 -9.57
C ARG A 43 19.33 6.51 -9.76
N ALA A 44 18.05 6.25 -9.58
CA ALA A 44 17.51 4.90 -9.79
C ALA A 44 17.60 4.46 -11.26
N MET A 45 17.37 5.38 -12.22
CA MET A 45 17.50 5.08 -13.65
C MET A 45 18.96 4.87 -14.10
N GLN A 46 19.93 5.47 -13.42
CA GLN A 46 21.37 5.34 -13.71
C GLN A 46 22.00 4.14 -12.98
N ALA A 47 21.36 3.64 -11.92
CA ALA A 47 21.86 2.48 -11.20
C ALA A 47 21.60 1.21 -12.05
N ASN A 48 22.60 0.31 -12.05
CA ASN A 48 22.38 -1.04 -12.57
C ASN A 48 21.23 -1.67 -11.76
N THR A 49 20.12 -1.94 -12.41
CA THR A 49 18.99 -2.59 -11.76
C THR A 49 19.38 -4.05 -11.49
N PRO A 50 19.46 -4.46 -10.23
CA PRO A 50 19.82 -5.83 -9.90
C PRO A 50 18.76 -6.78 -10.47
N HIS A 51 19.21 -7.89 -10.99
CA HIS A 51 18.32 -8.93 -11.50
C HIS A 51 17.84 -9.81 -10.36
N LEU A 52 16.53 -10.04 -10.27
CA LEU A 52 15.96 -11.09 -9.40
C LEU A 52 15.57 -12.29 -10.27
N PRO A 53 15.75 -13.52 -9.77
CA PRO A 53 15.48 -14.74 -10.56
C PRO A 53 14.01 -15.00 -10.81
N VAL A 54 13.12 -14.24 -10.17
CA VAL A 54 11.66 -14.34 -10.31
C VAL A 54 11.05 -12.98 -10.61
N PRO A 55 9.92 -12.91 -11.31
CA PRO A 55 9.23 -11.66 -11.57
C PRO A 55 8.73 -11.00 -10.29
N VAL A 56 8.62 -9.67 -10.34
CA VAL A 56 8.15 -8.83 -9.24
C VAL A 56 6.94 -8.02 -9.69
N LEU A 57 5.84 -8.16 -8.97
CA LEU A 57 4.63 -7.35 -9.10
C LEU A 57 4.55 -6.38 -7.92
N VAL A 58 4.48 -5.10 -8.21
CA VAL A 58 4.38 -4.06 -7.17
C VAL A 58 2.94 -3.60 -7.05
N VAL A 59 2.39 -3.64 -5.85
CA VAL A 59 1.10 -3.05 -5.49
C VAL A 59 1.36 -1.80 -4.67
N GLY A 60 0.74 -0.69 -5.02
CA GLY A 60 0.94 0.55 -4.27
C GLY A 60 -0.04 1.65 -4.68
N ASN A 61 0.15 2.84 -4.14
CA ASN A 61 -0.63 4.02 -4.49
C ASN A 61 0.26 5.26 -4.61
N VAL A 62 -0.25 6.29 -5.25
CA VAL A 62 0.47 7.55 -5.48
C VAL A 62 0.14 8.64 -4.45
N ILE A 63 -0.86 8.44 -3.60
CA ILE A 63 -1.28 9.42 -2.59
C ILE A 63 -0.86 8.98 -1.18
N ALA A 64 -0.74 9.94 -0.28
CA ALA A 64 -0.52 9.67 1.14
C ALA A 64 -1.82 9.13 1.80
N GLY A 65 -1.66 8.19 2.73
CA GLY A 65 -2.74 7.54 3.45
C GLY A 65 -3.19 6.19 2.84
N GLY A 66 -4.16 5.57 3.49
CA GLY A 66 -4.71 4.28 3.07
C GLY A 66 -5.58 4.41 1.82
N ALA A 67 -5.26 3.69 0.76
CA ALA A 67 -6.02 3.64 -0.50
C ALA A 67 -6.49 2.21 -0.84
N GLY A 68 -6.54 1.31 0.16
CA GLY A 68 -6.93 -0.07 -0.08
C GLY A 68 -5.82 -0.97 -0.62
N LYS A 69 -4.54 -0.61 -0.44
CA LYS A 69 -3.39 -1.42 -0.90
C LYS A 69 -3.38 -2.81 -0.29
N THR A 70 -3.49 -2.91 1.03
CA THR A 70 -3.41 -4.19 1.76
C THR A 70 -4.49 -5.17 1.32
N PRO A 71 -5.79 -4.81 1.25
CA PRO A 71 -6.81 -5.69 0.66
C PRO A 71 -6.52 -6.08 -0.77
N THR A 72 -5.99 -5.16 -1.59
CA THR A 72 -5.60 -5.45 -2.98
C THR A 72 -4.46 -6.45 -3.02
N THR A 73 -3.43 -6.28 -2.20
CA THR A 73 -2.29 -7.21 -2.09
C THR A 73 -2.80 -8.61 -1.71
N ILE A 74 -3.68 -8.72 -0.73
CA ILE A 74 -4.29 -10.00 -0.32
C ILE A 74 -5.05 -10.63 -1.50
N ALA A 75 -5.90 -9.87 -2.19
CA ALA A 75 -6.67 -10.37 -3.33
C ALA A 75 -5.78 -10.84 -4.48
N VAL A 76 -4.70 -10.11 -4.78
CA VAL A 76 -3.72 -10.48 -5.80
C VAL A 76 -3.00 -11.77 -5.43
N VAL A 77 -2.53 -11.90 -4.17
CA VAL A 77 -1.89 -13.13 -3.67
C VAL A 77 -2.85 -14.32 -3.81
N GLN A 78 -4.09 -14.16 -3.35
CA GLN A 78 -5.11 -15.21 -3.44
C GLN A 78 -5.45 -15.59 -4.89
N HIS A 79 -5.45 -14.62 -5.80
CA HIS A 79 -5.66 -14.87 -7.22
C HIS A 79 -4.55 -15.77 -7.79
N PHE A 80 -3.28 -15.42 -7.55
CA PHE A 80 -2.16 -16.23 -8.03
C PHE A 80 -2.09 -17.61 -7.35
N ALA A 81 -2.48 -17.70 -6.08
CA ALA A 81 -2.57 -18.98 -5.38
C ALA A 81 -3.60 -19.93 -6.04
N LYS A 82 -4.76 -19.39 -6.50
CA LYS A 82 -5.76 -20.16 -7.26
C LYS A 82 -5.24 -20.66 -8.61
N LEU A 83 -4.26 -19.96 -9.18
CA LEU A 83 -3.58 -20.37 -10.42
C LEU A 83 -2.39 -21.32 -10.17
N GLY A 84 -2.18 -21.76 -8.93
CA GLY A 84 -1.06 -22.63 -8.55
C GLY A 84 0.29 -21.97 -8.50
N VAL A 85 0.37 -20.62 -8.60
CA VAL A 85 1.63 -19.88 -8.56
C VAL A 85 2.08 -19.67 -7.12
N LYS A 86 3.29 -20.12 -6.78
CA LYS A 86 3.90 -19.95 -5.46
C LYS A 86 4.38 -18.52 -5.30
N THR A 87 3.64 -17.71 -4.55
CA THR A 87 3.94 -16.30 -4.31
C THR A 87 4.69 -16.08 -3.00
N GLY A 88 5.53 -15.02 -2.96
CA GLY A 88 6.11 -14.47 -1.74
C GLY A 88 5.80 -12.98 -1.65
N VAL A 89 5.61 -12.45 -0.45
CA VAL A 89 5.26 -11.04 -0.25
C VAL A 89 6.40 -10.28 0.40
N LEU A 90 6.66 -9.08 -0.12
CA LEU A 90 7.60 -8.11 0.43
C LEU A 90 6.83 -6.90 0.96
N SER A 91 7.11 -6.48 2.18
CA SER A 91 6.54 -5.24 2.74
C SER A 91 7.59 -4.44 3.51
N ARG A 92 7.25 -3.20 3.82
CA ARG A 92 8.13 -2.32 4.61
C ARG A 92 8.13 -2.67 6.10
N GLY A 93 7.00 -3.14 6.59
CA GLY A 93 6.75 -3.22 8.01
C GLY A 93 6.56 -1.82 8.60
N HIS A 94 5.59 -1.04 8.05
CA HIS A 94 5.29 0.27 8.61
C HIS A 94 4.86 0.12 10.07
N GLY A 95 5.36 1.00 10.95
CA GLY A 95 5.06 0.95 12.39
C GLY A 95 5.94 0.00 13.21
N ARG A 96 6.77 -0.86 12.58
CA ARG A 96 7.68 -1.75 13.32
C ARG A 96 8.75 -0.98 14.09
N ASN A 97 9.30 -1.59 15.12
CA ASN A 97 10.41 -1.03 15.90
C ASN A 97 11.62 -0.73 15.01
N ARG A 98 12.28 0.41 15.24
CA ARG A 98 13.49 0.81 14.52
C ARG A 98 14.69 -0.10 14.81
N SER A 99 14.71 -0.75 15.97
CA SER A 99 15.73 -1.73 16.38
C SER A 99 15.48 -3.13 15.84
N ALA A 100 14.38 -3.36 15.10
CA ALA A 100 14.12 -4.65 14.49
C ALA A 100 15.18 -4.99 13.42
N PRO A 101 15.49 -6.30 13.19
CA PRO A 101 16.44 -6.74 12.18
C PRO A 101 16.18 -6.14 10.79
N ALA A 102 17.20 -6.06 9.95
CA ALA A 102 17.11 -5.49 8.60
C ALA A 102 16.03 -6.16 7.76
N CYS A 103 15.86 -7.48 7.89
CA CYS A 103 14.70 -8.21 7.39
C CYS A 103 14.15 -9.17 8.45
N VAL A 104 12.83 -9.36 8.48
CA VAL A 104 12.12 -10.26 9.38
C VAL A 104 11.13 -11.08 8.55
N THR A 105 11.21 -12.41 8.69
CA THR A 105 10.18 -13.30 8.16
C THR A 105 8.96 -13.25 9.08
N VAL A 106 7.80 -13.02 8.50
CA VAL A 106 6.54 -12.85 9.23
C VAL A 106 5.77 -14.16 9.24
N THR A 107 5.44 -14.63 10.45
CA THR A 107 4.54 -15.76 10.70
C THR A 107 3.28 -15.24 11.42
N ALA A 108 2.29 -16.10 11.63
CA ALA A 108 1.08 -15.75 12.35
C ALA A 108 1.35 -15.29 13.80
N GLU A 109 2.44 -15.79 14.40
CA GLU A 109 2.88 -15.53 15.77
C GLU A 109 3.82 -14.32 15.88
N THR A 110 4.30 -13.78 14.74
CA THR A 110 5.23 -12.65 14.75
C THR A 110 4.57 -11.43 15.41
N PRO A 111 5.17 -10.84 16.45
CA PRO A 111 4.62 -9.63 17.06
C PRO A 111 4.52 -8.48 16.06
N ALA A 112 3.41 -7.74 16.12
CA ALA A 112 3.20 -6.56 15.26
C ALA A 112 4.30 -5.50 15.44
N ALA A 113 4.92 -5.42 16.63
CA ALA A 113 6.09 -4.56 16.87
C ALA A 113 7.31 -4.89 16.00
N LEU A 114 7.44 -6.12 15.51
CA LEU A 114 8.52 -6.56 14.64
C LEU A 114 8.15 -6.53 13.16
N SER A 115 6.89 -6.83 12.83
CA SER A 115 6.40 -6.93 11.45
C SER A 115 5.71 -5.66 10.95
N GLY A 116 5.03 -4.93 11.82
CA GLY A 116 3.96 -3.99 11.49
C GLY A 116 2.61 -4.70 11.35
N ASP A 117 1.52 -3.95 11.47
CA ASP A 117 0.15 -4.51 11.46
C ASP A 117 -0.26 -5.00 10.06
N GLU A 118 0.02 -4.22 9.03
CA GLU A 118 -0.36 -4.56 7.64
C GLU A 118 0.29 -5.86 7.14
N PRO A 119 1.61 -6.09 7.30
CA PRO A 119 2.24 -7.36 6.91
C PRO A 119 1.68 -8.57 7.67
N LEU A 120 1.42 -8.40 8.97
CA LEU A 120 0.83 -9.47 9.78
C LEU A 120 -0.58 -9.83 9.27
N LEU A 121 -1.38 -8.82 8.91
CA LEU A 121 -2.70 -9.02 8.31
C LEU A 121 -2.60 -9.78 6.97
N ILE A 122 -1.68 -9.38 6.08
CA ILE A 122 -1.46 -10.08 4.80
C ILE A 122 -1.10 -11.54 5.06
N GLN A 123 -0.14 -11.78 5.95
CA GLN A 123 0.32 -13.13 6.26
C GLN A 123 -0.80 -14.03 6.79
N ARG A 124 -1.61 -13.53 7.74
CA ARG A 124 -2.74 -14.28 8.32
C ARG A 124 -3.83 -14.62 7.30
N HIS A 125 -4.07 -13.74 6.31
CA HIS A 125 -5.09 -13.98 5.29
C HIS A 125 -4.61 -14.82 4.11
N THR A 126 -3.31 -14.91 3.89
CA THR A 126 -2.77 -15.56 2.68
C THR A 126 -1.91 -16.78 2.98
N ASN A 127 -1.33 -16.83 4.18
CA ASN A 127 -0.42 -17.88 4.63
C ASN A 127 0.77 -18.13 3.67
N VAL A 128 1.17 -17.11 2.90
CA VAL A 128 2.33 -17.19 2.00
C VAL A 128 3.60 -16.68 2.69
N PRO A 129 4.80 -17.07 2.22
CA PRO A 129 6.05 -16.49 2.68
C PRO A 129 6.01 -14.96 2.61
N LEU A 130 6.27 -14.28 3.73
CA LEU A 130 6.28 -12.83 3.83
C LEU A 130 7.51 -12.36 4.58
N VAL A 131 8.24 -11.41 3.97
CA VAL A 131 9.42 -10.78 4.60
C VAL A 131 9.24 -9.27 4.61
N VAL A 132 9.46 -8.67 5.79
CA VAL A 132 9.50 -7.22 5.95
C VAL A 132 10.92 -6.71 6.01
N GLY A 133 11.17 -5.60 5.32
CA GLY A 133 12.46 -4.93 5.31
C GLY A 133 12.37 -3.52 4.76
N ALA A 134 13.17 -2.58 5.30
CA ALA A 134 13.24 -1.22 4.76
C ALA A 134 13.82 -1.21 3.35
N ASP A 135 14.84 -2.01 3.11
CA ASP A 135 15.39 -2.33 1.79
C ASP A 135 14.65 -3.54 1.22
N ARG A 136 13.82 -3.30 0.18
CA ARG A 136 13.00 -4.33 -0.47
C ARG A 136 13.83 -5.33 -1.26
N LEU A 137 14.96 -4.88 -1.82
CA LEU A 137 15.84 -5.76 -2.56
C LEU A 137 16.51 -6.76 -1.62
N HIS A 138 17.01 -6.26 -0.47
CA HIS A 138 17.55 -7.12 0.57
C HIS A 138 16.49 -8.10 1.09
N ALA A 139 15.26 -7.63 1.34
CA ALA A 139 14.14 -8.47 1.76
C ALA A 139 13.79 -9.53 0.70
N ALA A 140 13.86 -9.20 -0.60
CA ALA A 140 13.65 -10.15 -1.69
C ALA A 140 14.69 -11.28 -1.67
N HIS A 141 15.97 -10.93 -1.52
CA HIS A 141 17.03 -11.94 -1.39
C HIS A 141 16.86 -12.80 -0.13
N CYS A 142 16.45 -12.21 1.00
CA CYS A 142 16.15 -12.96 2.22
C CYS A 142 15.02 -13.98 1.98
N LEU A 143 13.93 -13.55 1.34
CA LEU A 143 12.78 -14.40 1.05
C LEU A 143 13.16 -15.55 0.10
N LEU A 144 13.81 -15.25 -1.01
CA LEU A 144 14.16 -16.25 -2.03
C LEU A 144 15.17 -17.28 -1.51
N ARG A 145 16.07 -16.90 -0.59
CA ARG A 145 16.97 -17.86 0.07
C ARG A 145 16.24 -18.81 1.01
N GLN A 146 15.23 -18.32 1.74
CA GLN A 146 14.47 -19.15 2.67
C GLN A 146 13.40 -19.98 1.97
N TYR A 147 12.85 -19.47 0.85
CA TYR A 147 11.79 -20.09 0.09
C TYR A 147 12.14 -20.16 -1.40
N PRO A 148 13.11 -21.03 -1.78
CA PRO A 148 13.62 -21.10 -3.15
C PRO A 148 12.58 -21.54 -4.20
N GLY A 149 11.46 -22.11 -3.76
CA GLY A 149 10.36 -22.47 -4.64
C GLY A 149 9.42 -21.30 -5.00
N THR A 150 9.68 -20.07 -4.54
CA THR A 150 8.89 -18.89 -4.90
C THR A 150 9.00 -18.60 -6.39
N GLN A 151 7.86 -18.37 -7.06
CA GLN A 151 7.76 -18.13 -8.49
C GLN A 151 7.41 -16.66 -8.84
N LEU A 152 6.83 -15.93 -7.88
CA LEU A 152 6.43 -14.54 -8.03
C LEU A 152 6.60 -13.80 -6.71
N LEU A 153 7.22 -12.63 -6.74
CA LEU A 153 7.25 -11.71 -5.61
C LEU A 153 6.19 -10.63 -5.78
N ILE A 154 5.42 -10.38 -4.73
CA ILE A 154 4.44 -9.30 -4.67
C ILE A 154 4.92 -8.29 -3.63
N CYS A 155 5.20 -7.05 -4.05
CA CYS A 155 5.67 -6.00 -3.16
C CYS A 155 4.53 -5.08 -2.74
N ASP A 156 4.16 -5.12 -1.46
CA ASP A 156 3.17 -4.23 -0.86
C ASP A 156 3.79 -2.85 -0.58
N ASP A 157 3.05 -1.79 -0.97
CA ASP A 157 3.46 -0.37 -0.91
C ASP A 157 4.85 -0.10 -1.50
N GLY A 158 5.09 -0.68 -2.68
CA GLY A 158 6.41 -0.64 -3.34
C GLY A 158 6.58 0.41 -4.44
N LEU A 159 5.56 1.17 -4.85
CA LEU A 159 5.65 2.07 -6.02
C LEU A 159 6.80 3.07 -5.90
N GLN A 160 7.02 3.65 -4.73
CA GLN A 160 8.10 4.60 -4.48
C GLN A 160 9.46 3.96 -4.20
N HIS A 161 9.56 2.62 -4.18
CA HIS A 161 10.84 1.93 -3.97
C HIS A 161 11.53 1.64 -5.30
N LEU A 162 12.10 2.68 -5.90
CA LEU A 162 12.63 2.67 -7.27
C LEU A 162 13.80 1.70 -7.51
N ALA A 163 14.51 1.29 -6.44
CA ALA A 163 15.62 0.35 -6.52
C ALA A 163 15.18 -1.11 -6.68
N LEU A 164 13.91 -1.44 -6.40
CA LEU A 164 13.39 -2.80 -6.58
C LEU A 164 13.07 -3.02 -8.07
N PRO A 165 13.69 -4.02 -8.73
CA PRO A 165 13.29 -4.40 -10.08
C PRO A 165 11.84 -4.87 -10.09
N ARG A 166 11.11 -4.56 -11.15
CA ARG A 166 9.69 -4.87 -11.25
C ARG A 166 9.27 -5.18 -12.68
N ASN A 167 8.41 -6.17 -12.82
CA ASN A 167 7.86 -6.60 -14.11
C ASN A 167 6.44 -6.08 -14.32
N GLY A 168 5.75 -5.73 -13.23
CA GLY A 168 4.42 -5.14 -13.29
C GLY A 168 4.14 -4.24 -12.09
N GLU A 169 3.21 -3.30 -12.27
CA GLU A 169 2.77 -2.37 -11.24
C GLU A 169 1.24 -2.25 -11.24
N ILE A 170 0.64 -2.42 -10.08
CA ILE A 170 -0.76 -2.13 -9.81
C ILE A 170 -0.82 -0.84 -8.99
N CYS A 171 -1.33 0.23 -9.59
CA CYS A 171 -1.60 1.47 -8.87
C CYS A 171 -3.03 1.43 -8.34
N VAL A 172 -3.18 1.43 -7.03
CA VAL A 172 -4.50 1.47 -6.37
C VAL A 172 -4.91 2.91 -6.14
N MET A 173 -6.13 3.25 -6.53
CA MET A 173 -6.71 4.58 -6.38
C MET A 173 -8.11 4.46 -5.78
N ASP A 174 -8.39 5.23 -4.76
CA ASP A 174 -9.71 5.32 -4.13
C ASP A 174 -10.48 6.57 -4.59
N GLU A 175 -11.61 6.87 -3.94
CA GLU A 175 -12.48 8.00 -4.22
C GLU A 175 -11.79 9.37 -4.13
N ARG A 176 -10.68 9.47 -3.42
CA ARG A 176 -9.91 10.72 -3.31
C ARG A 176 -9.14 11.05 -4.58
N GLY A 177 -8.98 10.08 -5.49
CA GLY A 177 -8.23 10.24 -6.72
C GLY A 177 -6.80 10.75 -6.46
N ILE A 178 -6.47 11.89 -7.07
CA ILE A 178 -5.18 12.58 -6.87
C ILE A 178 -5.30 13.82 -5.96
N GLY A 179 -6.49 14.04 -5.36
CA GLY A 179 -6.78 15.22 -4.58
C GLY A 179 -6.56 16.52 -5.39
N ASN A 180 -5.89 17.51 -4.82
CA ASN A 180 -5.59 18.76 -5.51
C ASN A 180 -4.47 18.65 -6.58
N GLY A 181 -3.90 17.47 -6.80
CA GLY A 181 -2.88 17.20 -7.82
C GLY A 181 -1.48 17.72 -7.48
N TRP A 182 -1.24 18.19 -6.26
CA TRP A 182 0.07 18.64 -5.82
C TRP A 182 0.81 17.57 -5.02
N LEU A 183 2.14 17.68 -5.05
CA LEU A 183 3.00 16.82 -4.24
C LEU A 183 2.96 17.20 -2.75
N LEU A 184 3.36 16.27 -1.91
CA LEU A 184 3.57 16.53 -0.49
C LEU A 184 4.53 17.74 -0.28
N PRO A 185 4.31 18.59 0.71
CA PRO A 185 3.19 18.58 1.67
C PRO A 185 1.96 19.39 1.23
N ALA A 186 1.98 20.11 0.10
CA ALA A 186 0.88 20.97 -0.36
C ALA A 186 -0.31 20.16 -0.95
N GLY A 187 -0.09 18.93 -1.32
CA GLY A 187 -1.09 17.99 -1.82
C GLY A 187 -0.78 16.57 -1.38
N PRO A 188 -1.62 15.60 -1.74
CA PRO A 188 -1.50 14.22 -1.27
C PRO A 188 -0.48 13.41 -2.04
N LEU A 189 0.03 13.87 -3.18
CA LEU A 189 0.85 13.06 -4.06
C LEU A 189 2.23 12.75 -3.46
N ARG A 190 2.59 11.47 -3.41
CA ARG A 190 3.90 10.95 -3.01
C ARG A 190 4.91 10.98 -4.15
N GLU A 191 4.41 11.10 -5.38
CA GLU A 191 5.18 11.15 -6.61
C GLU A 191 4.40 11.91 -7.70
N PRO A 192 5.06 12.44 -8.75
CA PRO A 192 4.39 13.16 -9.83
C PRO A 192 3.33 12.31 -10.53
N TRP A 193 2.21 12.94 -10.87
CA TRP A 193 1.14 12.38 -11.66
C TRP A 193 0.93 13.22 -12.92
N PRO A 194 0.56 12.64 -14.10
CA PRO A 194 0.31 11.20 -14.31
C PRO A 194 1.60 10.38 -14.42
N ARG A 195 1.51 9.12 -13.99
CA ARG A 195 2.55 8.12 -14.25
C ARG A 195 1.94 6.88 -14.91
N ARG A 196 2.70 6.24 -15.77
CA ARG A 196 2.30 4.95 -16.34
C ARG A 196 2.57 3.84 -15.32
N THR A 197 1.60 2.94 -15.19
CA THR A 197 1.70 1.67 -14.46
C THR A 197 1.17 0.56 -15.37
N THR A 198 1.35 -0.69 -15.00
CA THR A 198 0.80 -1.81 -15.78
C THR A 198 -0.72 -1.74 -15.80
N LEU A 199 -1.33 -1.46 -14.64
CA LEU A 199 -2.77 -1.20 -14.54
C LEU A 199 -3.07 -0.24 -13.39
N LEU A 200 -4.20 0.43 -13.50
CA LEU A 200 -4.82 1.22 -12.44
C LEU A 200 -6.03 0.48 -11.90
N LEU A 201 -6.08 0.29 -10.59
CA LEU A 201 -7.20 -0.32 -9.90
C LEU A 201 -7.95 0.75 -9.10
N GLN A 202 -9.17 1.08 -9.52
CA GLN A 202 -10.05 1.99 -8.80
C GLN A 202 -10.88 1.20 -7.79
N THR A 203 -10.78 1.54 -6.49
CA THR A 203 -11.47 0.85 -5.40
C THR A 203 -12.70 1.59 -4.88
N ALA A 204 -13.05 2.72 -5.49
CA ALA A 204 -14.24 3.48 -5.16
C ALA A 204 -15.49 2.86 -5.78
N ALA A 205 -16.63 2.98 -5.10
CA ALA A 205 -17.90 2.90 -5.76
C ALA A 205 -18.02 4.12 -6.69
N VAL A 206 -18.15 3.89 -8.00
CA VAL A 206 -18.27 4.97 -8.98
C VAL A 206 -19.64 5.60 -8.81
N SER A 207 -19.75 6.63 -7.96
CA SER A 207 -20.91 7.50 -7.92
C SER A 207 -20.72 8.79 -8.74
N ASP A 208 -19.46 9.17 -9.04
CA ASP A 208 -19.16 10.40 -9.77
C ASP A 208 -18.07 10.20 -10.81
N ALA A 209 -18.47 10.06 -12.06
CA ALA A 209 -17.55 10.06 -13.21
C ALA A 209 -16.84 11.43 -13.40
N SER A 210 -17.31 12.49 -12.73
CA SER A 210 -16.73 13.83 -12.80
C SER A 210 -15.42 14.00 -12.00
N ALA A 211 -15.13 13.10 -11.07
CA ALA A 211 -13.92 13.13 -10.24
C ALA A 211 -12.80 12.19 -10.76
N ALA A 212 -12.97 11.61 -11.95
CA ALA A 212 -11.96 10.75 -12.51
C ALA A 212 -10.66 11.54 -12.74
N PRO A 213 -9.53 11.11 -12.15
CA PRO A 213 -8.26 11.79 -12.38
C PRO A 213 -7.89 11.71 -13.86
N ALA A 214 -7.21 12.75 -14.37
CA ALA A 214 -6.60 12.67 -15.69
C ALA A 214 -5.68 11.45 -15.75
N LEU A 215 -6.07 10.45 -16.51
CA LEU A 215 -5.34 9.20 -16.65
C LEU A 215 -4.34 9.33 -17.81
N PRO A 216 -3.17 8.65 -17.72
CA PRO A 216 -2.31 8.53 -18.88
C PRO A 216 -3.09 7.89 -20.05
N PRO A 217 -2.91 8.37 -21.28
CA PRO A 217 -3.51 7.71 -22.44
C PRO A 217 -3.14 6.23 -22.48
N SER A 218 -4.10 5.37 -22.84
CA SER A 218 -3.93 3.92 -22.97
C SER A 218 -3.60 3.17 -21.65
N GLN A 219 -3.85 3.77 -20.49
CA GLN A 219 -3.69 3.10 -19.21
C GLN A 219 -4.86 2.11 -18.99
N PRO A 220 -4.62 0.80 -18.81
CA PRO A 220 -5.68 -0.12 -18.42
C PRO A 220 -6.23 0.26 -17.04
N VAL A 221 -7.54 0.43 -16.95
CA VAL A 221 -8.25 0.79 -15.72
C VAL A 221 -9.24 -0.30 -15.40
N TYR A 222 -9.16 -0.83 -14.18
CA TYR A 222 -10.10 -1.81 -13.67
C TYR A 222 -10.78 -1.26 -12.41
N GLN A 223 -12.01 -1.69 -12.19
CA GLN A 223 -12.76 -1.33 -11.00
C GLN A 223 -12.80 -2.51 -10.03
N ALA A 224 -12.65 -2.23 -8.73
CA ALA A 224 -12.82 -3.19 -7.66
C ALA A 224 -13.75 -2.60 -6.59
N ARG A 225 -14.58 -3.45 -5.98
CA ARG A 225 -15.38 -3.05 -4.82
C ARG A 225 -14.71 -3.57 -3.56
N ARG A 226 -14.57 -2.69 -2.58
CA ARG A 226 -14.24 -3.09 -1.22
C ARG A 226 -15.55 -3.43 -0.51
N LEU A 227 -15.65 -4.65 -0.03
CA LEU A 227 -16.80 -5.10 0.75
C LEU A 227 -16.29 -5.50 2.14
N LEU A 228 -17.09 -5.24 3.15
CA LEU A 228 -16.88 -5.89 4.44
C LEU A 228 -17.14 -7.40 4.27
N ALA A 229 -16.32 -8.20 4.91
CA ALA A 229 -16.62 -9.63 5.01
C ALA A 229 -18.00 -9.79 5.65
N GLY A 230 -18.77 -10.78 5.21
CA GLY A 230 -20.07 -11.08 5.83
C GLY A 230 -19.94 -11.65 7.25
N GLU A 231 -18.72 -12.02 7.65
CA GLU A 231 -18.40 -12.69 8.91
C GLU A 231 -17.23 -12.01 9.61
N ALA A 232 -17.27 -11.98 10.93
CA ALA A 232 -16.18 -11.59 11.80
C ALA A 232 -15.49 -12.84 12.36
N LEU A 233 -14.14 -12.83 12.34
CA LEU A 233 -13.35 -13.88 12.97
C LEU A 233 -13.06 -13.50 14.42
N ARG A 234 -13.39 -14.39 15.34
CA ARG A 234 -13.08 -14.25 16.77
C ARG A 234 -11.63 -14.66 17.03
N ALA A 235 -11.11 -14.26 18.19
CA ALA A 235 -9.76 -14.61 18.61
C ALA A 235 -9.54 -16.13 18.80
N ASP A 236 -10.62 -16.88 19.04
CA ASP A 236 -10.64 -18.34 19.13
C ASP A 236 -10.74 -19.05 17.78
N GLY A 237 -10.74 -18.29 16.66
CA GLY A 237 -10.85 -18.81 15.31
C GLY A 237 -12.29 -19.09 14.84
N GLN A 238 -13.29 -18.89 15.70
CA GLN A 238 -14.69 -19.08 15.31
C GLN A 238 -15.16 -17.89 14.44
N SER A 239 -15.95 -18.22 13.40
CA SER A 239 -16.56 -17.21 12.52
C SER A 239 -17.99 -16.91 13.00
N GLN A 240 -18.36 -15.63 12.96
CA GLN A 240 -19.71 -15.18 13.31
C GLN A 240 -20.21 -14.19 12.26
N ALA A 241 -21.41 -14.42 11.74
CA ALA A 241 -22.04 -13.57 10.76
C ALA A 241 -22.27 -12.15 11.32
N LEU A 242 -21.80 -11.11 10.60
CA LEU A 242 -21.97 -9.71 11.02
C LEU A 242 -23.45 -9.30 11.12
N ALA A 243 -24.34 -9.91 10.32
CA ALA A 243 -25.78 -9.67 10.39
C ALA A 243 -26.38 -10.00 11.77
N GLN A 244 -25.81 -10.98 12.49
CA GLN A 244 -26.25 -11.32 13.85
C GLN A 244 -25.93 -10.22 14.86
N TRP A 245 -24.95 -9.36 14.57
CA TRP A 245 -24.57 -8.25 15.45
C TRP A 245 -25.49 -7.05 15.29
N ALA A 246 -26.18 -6.93 14.15
CA ALA A 246 -27.15 -5.86 13.92
C ALA A 246 -28.39 -5.99 14.82
N SER A 247 -28.66 -7.18 15.36
CA SER A 247 -29.80 -7.46 16.25
C SER A 247 -29.44 -7.39 17.75
N ILE A 248 -28.18 -7.05 18.10
CA ILE A 248 -27.75 -6.98 19.50
C ILE A 248 -28.25 -5.66 20.11
N ALA A 249 -28.96 -5.77 21.24
CA ALA A 249 -29.56 -4.64 21.96
C ALA A 249 -28.54 -3.66 22.59
N HIS A 250 -27.26 -4.01 22.62
CA HIS A 250 -26.18 -3.20 23.18
C HIS A 250 -25.30 -2.58 22.10
N PRO A 251 -24.81 -1.34 22.31
CA PRO A 251 -23.94 -0.68 21.34
C PRO A 251 -22.63 -1.45 21.16
N VAL A 252 -22.32 -1.84 19.93
CA VAL A 252 -21.04 -2.46 19.55
C VAL A 252 -20.04 -1.35 19.25
N ARG A 253 -18.85 -1.42 19.85
CA ARG A 253 -17.75 -0.51 19.52
C ARG A 253 -16.85 -1.17 18.50
N ALA A 254 -16.67 -0.49 17.35
CA ALA A 254 -15.67 -0.85 16.36
C ALA A 254 -14.38 -0.09 16.65
N LEU A 255 -13.25 -0.81 16.71
CA LEU A 255 -11.92 -0.23 16.80
C LEU A 255 -11.17 -0.58 15.51
N ALA A 256 -10.69 0.44 14.82
CA ALA A 256 -9.83 0.27 13.66
C ALA A 256 -8.50 0.97 13.92
N GLY A 257 -7.39 0.23 13.76
CA GLY A 257 -6.06 0.79 13.72
C GLY A 257 -5.80 1.36 12.33
N ILE A 258 -5.93 2.69 12.18
CA ILE A 258 -5.61 3.40 10.93
C ILE A 258 -4.49 4.40 11.23
#